data_5ef8ac6069caf7c99ce7a47fb6aaa8bb
#
_entry.id   5ef8ac6069caf7c99ce7a47fb6aaa8bb
#
_cell.length_a   1.000
_cell.length_b   1.000
_cell.length_c   1.000
_cell.angle_alpha   90.00
_cell.angle_beta   90.00
_cell.angle_gamma   90.00
#
_symmetry.space_group_name_H-M   'P 1'
#
loop_
_entity.id
_entity.type
_entity.pdbx_description
1 polymer ?
#
loop_
_entity_poly.entity_id
_entity_poly.type
_entity_poly.pdbx_seq_one_letter_code
_entity_poly.pdbx_strand_id
1 'polypeptide(L)'
;QSFLKVLLMIKRPMRILEVGAAVGFSSILMSEYMPEGGHITTIENYDKRIPIARANFKRAGKEEQIDLIEGDALEVMHGLEGPYDLIFVDAAKGQYIHYLPEVMRLLGTDGMLVSDNVLQEGDIIESRFAVERRNRTIHSRMREYLYELKHHDQLQTSIIPLGDGVALSVKRSDI
;
A
#
# COMPACT_ATOMS: atom_id res chain seq x y z
N GLN A 1 7.38 11.12 -2.82
CA GLN A 1 6.83 11.88 -1.67
C GLN A 1 5.79 12.91 -2.10
N SER A 2 6.11 13.87 -2.97
CA SER A 2 5.18 14.95 -3.38
C SER A 2 3.87 14.41 -3.96
N PHE A 3 3.92 13.34 -4.73
CA PHE A 3 2.74 12.70 -5.29
C PHE A 3 1.78 12.17 -4.20
N LEU A 4 2.32 11.46 -3.19
CA LEU A 4 1.51 10.94 -2.08
C LEU A 4 0.88 12.08 -1.28
N LYS A 5 1.60 13.17 -1.02
CA LYS A 5 1.05 14.38 -0.37
C LYS A 5 -0.14 14.95 -1.13
N VAL A 6 -0.01 15.10 -2.45
CA VAL A 6 -1.12 15.59 -3.30
C VAL A 6 -2.32 14.67 -3.23
N LEU A 7 -2.12 13.35 -3.29
CA LEU A 7 -3.22 12.38 -3.16
C LEU A 7 -3.94 12.50 -1.82
N LEU A 8 -3.19 12.65 -0.71
CA LEU A 8 -3.77 12.82 0.62
C LEU A 8 -4.58 14.11 0.74
N MET A 9 -4.09 15.21 0.17
CA MET A 9 -4.80 16.48 0.17
C MET A 9 -6.10 16.44 -0.66
N ILE A 10 -6.12 15.67 -1.75
CA ILE A 10 -7.32 15.48 -2.59
C ILE A 10 -8.29 14.50 -1.90
N LYS A 11 -7.79 13.34 -1.49
CA LYS A 11 -8.62 12.25 -0.93
C LYS A 11 -9.13 12.56 0.46
N ARG A 12 -8.33 13.25 1.30
CA ARG A 12 -8.63 13.58 2.70
C ARG A 12 -9.06 12.35 3.52
N PRO A 13 -8.26 11.27 3.52
CA PRO A 13 -8.64 10.01 4.16
C PRO A 13 -8.67 10.16 5.69
N MET A 14 -9.69 9.61 6.34
CA MET A 14 -9.79 9.51 7.80
C MET A 14 -9.21 8.20 8.33
N ARG A 15 -9.28 7.13 7.55
CA ARG A 15 -8.74 5.81 7.91
C ARG A 15 -7.81 5.31 6.83
N ILE A 16 -6.53 5.16 7.18
CA ILE A 16 -5.50 4.64 6.29
C ILE A 16 -5.02 3.28 6.81
N LEU A 17 -4.90 2.30 5.90
CA LEU A 17 -4.14 1.08 6.12
C LEU A 17 -2.85 1.14 5.33
N GLU A 18 -1.72 0.95 5.98
CA GLU A 18 -0.42 0.81 5.35
C GLU A 18 0.11 -0.62 5.50
N VAL A 19 0.49 -1.22 4.38
CA VAL A 19 1.11 -2.55 4.35
C VAL A 19 2.59 -2.39 4.05
N GLY A 20 3.42 -2.52 5.08
CA GLY A 20 4.86 -2.28 5.06
C GLY A 20 5.26 -0.94 5.67
N ALA A 21 5.36 -0.88 7.01
CA ALA A 21 5.76 0.33 7.73
C ALA A 21 7.24 0.69 7.54
N ALA A 22 8.09 -0.30 7.28
CA ALA A 22 9.55 -0.17 7.32
C ALA A 22 10.02 0.55 8.60
N VAL A 23 10.58 1.74 8.47
CA VAL A 23 11.01 2.56 9.62
C VAL A 23 9.99 3.65 10.00
N GLY A 24 8.79 3.61 9.41
CA GLY A 24 7.67 4.49 9.73
C GLY A 24 7.66 5.84 9.01
N PHE A 25 8.49 6.02 7.98
CA PHE A 25 8.59 7.30 7.26
C PHE A 25 7.28 7.66 6.53
N SER A 26 6.73 6.74 5.76
CA SER A 26 5.48 6.93 5.02
C SER A 26 4.28 7.13 5.94
N SER A 27 4.20 6.37 7.03
CA SER A 27 3.16 6.55 8.06
C SER A 27 3.18 7.97 8.65
N ILE A 28 4.36 8.46 9.06
CA ILE A 28 4.52 9.82 9.60
C ILE A 28 4.12 10.85 8.54
N LEU A 29 4.63 10.69 7.30
CA LEU A 29 4.27 11.59 6.20
C LEU A 29 2.75 11.64 5.99
N MET A 30 2.10 10.48 5.93
CA MET A 30 0.65 10.40 5.72
C MET A 30 -0.11 11.06 6.88
N SER A 31 0.34 10.88 8.11
CA SER A 31 -0.30 11.47 9.29
C SER A 31 -0.28 13.00 9.31
N GLU A 32 0.68 13.63 8.62
CA GLU A 32 0.79 15.08 8.53
C GLU A 32 -0.18 15.71 7.49
N TYR A 33 -0.62 14.91 6.52
CA TYR A 33 -1.45 15.37 5.40
C TYR A 33 -2.89 14.86 5.43
N MET A 34 -3.24 14.03 6.41
CA MET A 34 -4.62 13.59 6.61
C MET A 34 -5.39 14.61 7.48
N PRO A 35 -6.73 14.58 7.45
CA PRO A 35 -7.54 15.44 8.31
C PRO A 35 -7.30 15.20 9.80
N GLU A 36 -7.60 16.22 10.61
CA GLU A 36 -7.61 16.09 12.07
C GLU A 36 -8.56 14.96 12.51
N GLY A 37 -8.12 14.15 13.47
CA GLY A 37 -8.84 12.95 13.93
C GLY A 37 -8.66 11.73 13.02
N GLY A 38 -7.91 11.86 11.93
CA GLY A 38 -7.59 10.73 11.08
C GLY A 38 -6.63 9.75 11.76
N HIS A 39 -6.71 8.47 11.39
CA HIS A 39 -5.95 7.39 12.02
C HIS A 39 -5.31 6.44 10.98
N ILE A 40 -4.11 5.97 11.28
CA ILE A 40 -3.34 5.05 10.43
C ILE A 40 -3.14 3.74 11.18
N THR A 41 -3.49 2.63 10.53
CA THR A 41 -3.04 1.29 10.90
C THR A 41 -1.91 0.91 9.96
N THR A 42 -0.73 0.59 10.49
CA THR A 42 0.42 0.15 9.69
C THR A 42 0.93 -1.21 10.14
N ILE A 43 1.36 -2.04 9.17
CA ILE A 43 1.76 -3.43 9.42
C ILE A 43 3.24 -3.60 9.07
N GLU A 44 4.01 -4.24 9.96
CA GLU A 44 5.40 -4.62 9.72
C GLU A 44 5.71 -5.97 10.37
N ASN A 45 6.46 -6.81 9.68
CA ASN A 45 6.85 -8.13 10.17
C ASN A 45 8.35 -8.29 10.45
N TYR A 46 9.16 -7.28 10.14
CA TYR A 46 10.59 -7.38 10.31
C TYR A 46 11.03 -6.83 11.67
N ASP A 47 11.35 -7.73 12.59
CA ASP A 47 11.70 -7.45 13.99
C ASP A 47 12.71 -6.32 14.20
N LYS A 48 13.66 -6.13 13.27
CA LYS A 48 14.66 -5.08 13.38
C LYS A 48 14.14 -3.69 13.02
N ARG A 49 13.09 -3.59 12.21
CA ARG A 49 12.49 -2.32 11.80
C ARG A 49 11.42 -1.82 12.77
N ILE A 50 10.70 -2.73 13.38
CA ILE A 50 9.60 -2.45 14.32
C ILE A 50 10.03 -1.49 15.44
N PRO A 51 11.10 -1.74 16.23
CA PRO A 51 11.51 -0.82 17.28
C PRO A 51 11.95 0.54 16.75
N ILE A 52 12.51 0.60 15.53
CA ILE A 52 12.91 1.85 14.89
C ILE A 52 11.66 2.65 14.50
N ALA A 53 10.66 2.01 13.90
CA ALA A 53 9.39 2.65 13.54
C ALA A 53 8.70 3.22 14.79
N ARG A 54 8.57 2.44 15.86
CA ARG A 54 7.99 2.91 17.14
C ARG A 54 8.74 4.12 17.71
N ALA A 55 10.07 4.08 17.71
CA ALA A 55 10.90 5.21 18.16
C ALA A 55 10.69 6.46 17.30
N ASN A 56 10.53 6.28 15.98
CA ASN A 56 10.25 7.37 15.06
C ASN A 56 8.85 7.97 15.28
N PHE A 57 7.81 7.14 15.50
CA PHE A 57 6.46 7.62 15.81
C PHE A 57 6.45 8.44 17.10
N LYS A 58 7.13 7.95 18.14
CA LYS A 58 7.28 8.68 19.41
C LYS A 58 8.00 10.02 19.21
N ARG A 59 9.11 10.04 18.48
CA ARG A 59 9.86 11.27 18.21
C ARG A 59 9.06 12.29 17.40
N ALA A 60 8.17 11.80 16.52
CA ALA A 60 7.26 12.64 15.74
C ALA A 60 6.00 13.05 16.49
N GLY A 61 5.76 12.52 17.73
CA GLY A 61 4.53 12.77 18.49
C GLY A 61 3.28 12.19 17.83
N LYS A 62 3.41 11.02 17.18
CA LYS A 62 2.34 10.40 16.36
C LYS A 62 1.84 9.06 16.93
N GLU A 63 2.21 8.71 18.16
CA GLU A 63 1.88 7.42 18.77
C GLU A 63 0.36 7.22 18.93
N GLU A 64 -0.41 8.29 19.14
CA GLU A 64 -1.88 8.21 19.26
C GLU A 64 -2.58 8.16 17.88
N GLN A 65 -1.90 8.54 16.82
CA GLN A 65 -2.46 8.62 15.47
C GLN A 65 -2.08 7.42 14.59
N ILE A 66 -1.01 6.69 14.96
CA ILE A 66 -0.45 5.59 14.17
C ILE A 66 -0.36 4.33 15.02
N ASP A 67 -1.17 3.33 14.70
CA ASP A 67 -1.09 1.99 15.27
C ASP A 67 -0.20 1.08 14.45
N LEU A 68 0.92 0.62 15.02
CA LEU A 68 1.78 -0.39 14.40
C LEU A 68 1.37 -1.79 14.88
N ILE A 69 0.95 -2.63 13.95
CA ILE A 69 0.66 -4.04 14.19
C ILE A 69 1.82 -4.88 13.66
N GLU A 70 2.38 -5.70 14.56
CA GLU A 70 3.48 -6.60 14.25
C GLU A 70 2.94 -7.93 13.73
N GLY A 71 3.38 -8.38 12.56
CA GLY A 71 2.98 -9.68 12.03
C GLY A 71 3.02 -9.77 10.51
N ASP A 72 2.70 -10.95 10.01
CA ASP A 72 2.50 -11.16 8.58
C ASP A 72 1.31 -10.34 8.08
N ALA A 73 1.52 -9.63 6.97
CA ALA A 73 0.53 -8.67 6.48
C ALA A 73 -0.80 -9.34 6.12
N LEU A 74 -0.76 -10.54 5.53
CA LEU A 74 -1.98 -11.24 5.14
C LEU A 74 -2.77 -11.71 6.37
N GLU A 75 -2.08 -12.26 7.36
CA GLU A 75 -2.70 -12.70 8.62
C GLU A 75 -3.30 -11.52 9.39
N VAL A 76 -2.55 -10.42 9.49
CA VAL A 76 -3.04 -9.21 10.16
C VAL A 76 -4.25 -8.64 9.44
N MET A 77 -4.19 -8.46 8.12
CA MET A 77 -5.31 -7.95 7.33
C MET A 77 -6.57 -8.79 7.48
N HIS A 78 -6.43 -10.11 7.59
CA HIS A 78 -7.57 -11.03 7.79
C HIS A 78 -8.37 -10.72 9.07
N GLY A 79 -7.69 -10.26 10.10
CA GLY A 79 -8.29 -9.87 11.39
C GLY A 79 -8.80 -8.42 11.46
N LEU A 80 -8.51 -7.59 10.44
CA LEU A 80 -8.93 -6.18 10.44
C LEU A 80 -10.36 -6.01 9.93
N GLU A 81 -11.00 -4.95 10.40
CA GLU A 81 -12.31 -4.52 9.93
C GLU A 81 -12.22 -3.19 9.17
N GLY A 82 -12.81 -3.17 7.97
CA GLY A 82 -12.96 -1.96 7.17
C GLY A 82 -14.16 -1.10 7.59
N PRO A 83 -14.50 -0.08 6.81
CA PRO A 83 -13.80 0.35 5.61
C PRO A 83 -12.60 1.27 5.89
N TYR A 84 -11.59 1.18 5.03
CA TYR A 84 -10.50 2.15 4.94
C TYR A 84 -10.71 3.07 3.73
N ASP A 85 -10.37 4.35 3.89
CA ASP A 85 -10.49 5.37 2.83
C ASP A 85 -9.31 5.32 1.86
N LEU A 86 -8.15 4.90 2.37
CA LEU A 86 -6.93 4.72 1.60
C LEU A 86 -6.18 3.49 2.12
N ILE A 87 -5.73 2.65 1.19
CA ILE A 87 -4.79 1.56 1.47
C ILE A 87 -3.50 1.82 0.70
N PHE A 88 -2.38 1.90 1.41
CA PHE A 88 -1.05 2.09 0.84
C PHE A 88 -0.25 0.80 0.96
N VAL A 89 0.21 0.25 -0.16
CA VAL A 89 0.98 -1.00 -0.20
C VAL A 89 2.39 -0.72 -0.68
N ASP A 90 3.35 -0.86 0.22
CA ASP A 90 4.79 -0.80 -0.04
C ASP A 90 5.51 -1.93 0.72
N ALA A 91 5.31 -3.15 0.27
CA ALA A 91 5.79 -4.36 0.93
C ALA A 91 6.56 -5.28 -0.03
N ALA A 92 6.68 -6.56 0.31
CA ALA A 92 7.31 -7.55 -0.56
C ALA A 92 6.51 -7.75 -1.84
N LYS A 93 7.07 -7.33 -2.98
CA LYS A 93 6.41 -7.24 -4.30
C LYS A 93 5.78 -8.56 -4.77
N GLY A 94 6.37 -9.70 -4.43
CA GLY A 94 5.80 -11.01 -4.74
C GLY A 94 4.53 -11.36 -3.96
N GLN A 95 4.13 -10.55 -2.98
CA GLN A 95 2.95 -10.77 -2.15
C GLN A 95 1.74 -9.92 -2.56
N TYR A 96 1.91 -8.88 -3.37
CA TYR A 96 0.84 -7.95 -3.73
C TYR A 96 -0.42 -8.64 -4.29
N ILE A 97 -0.24 -9.63 -5.15
CA ILE A 97 -1.35 -10.40 -5.71
C ILE A 97 -2.14 -11.15 -4.61
N HIS A 98 -1.46 -11.61 -3.57
CA HIS A 98 -2.08 -12.32 -2.45
C HIS A 98 -2.81 -11.37 -1.49
N TYR A 99 -2.38 -10.11 -1.41
CA TYR A 99 -3.05 -9.09 -0.60
C TYR A 99 -4.36 -8.61 -1.23
N LEU A 100 -4.50 -8.69 -2.55
CA LEU A 100 -5.62 -8.08 -3.29
C LEU A 100 -7.01 -8.46 -2.76
N PRO A 101 -7.33 -9.73 -2.44
CA PRO A 101 -8.63 -10.08 -1.90
C PRO A 101 -8.96 -9.37 -0.57
N GLU A 102 -7.98 -9.29 0.34
CA GLU A 102 -8.15 -8.59 1.62
C GLU A 102 -8.21 -7.08 1.44
N VAL A 103 -7.39 -6.53 0.54
CA VAL A 103 -7.47 -5.11 0.17
C VAL A 103 -8.87 -4.77 -0.34
N MET A 104 -9.44 -5.58 -1.21
CA MET A 104 -10.79 -5.36 -1.74
C MET A 104 -11.87 -5.45 -0.67
N ARG A 105 -11.72 -6.33 0.31
CA ARG A 105 -12.62 -6.45 1.46
C ARG A 105 -12.54 -5.23 2.39
N LEU A 106 -11.33 -4.74 2.63
CA LEU A 106 -11.05 -3.66 3.59
C LEU A 106 -11.25 -2.26 2.99
N LEU A 107 -11.07 -2.10 1.68
CA LEU A 107 -11.20 -0.82 0.99
C LEU A 107 -12.68 -0.44 0.88
N GLY A 108 -13.02 0.74 1.37
CA GLY A 108 -14.37 1.29 1.26
C GLY A 108 -14.72 1.72 -0.17
N THR A 109 -16.00 1.93 -0.43
CA THR A 109 -16.49 2.58 -1.66
C THR A 109 -15.85 3.95 -1.81
N ASP A 110 -15.44 4.30 -3.03
CA ASP A 110 -14.63 5.47 -3.35
C ASP A 110 -13.24 5.47 -2.67
N GLY A 111 -12.89 4.39 -1.97
CA GLY A 111 -11.57 4.20 -1.37
C GLY A 111 -10.46 4.13 -2.41
N MET A 112 -9.29 4.60 -2.04
CA MET A 112 -8.11 4.68 -2.89
C MET A 112 -7.08 3.62 -2.49
N LEU A 113 -6.65 2.81 -3.45
CA LEU A 113 -5.51 1.90 -3.32
C LEU A 113 -4.30 2.49 -4.02
N VAL A 114 -3.21 2.66 -3.30
CA VAL A 114 -1.91 3.08 -3.82
C VAL A 114 -0.91 1.95 -3.64
N SER A 115 -0.40 1.41 -4.73
CA SER A 115 0.61 0.35 -4.72
C SER A 115 1.92 0.90 -5.27
N ASP A 116 2.93 0.96 -4.42
CA ASP A 116 4.23 1.53 -4.76
C ASP A 116 5.20 0.49 -5.37
N ASN A 117 6.16 0.98 -6.15
CA ASN A 117 7.23 0.20 -6.77
C ASN A 117 6.74 -0.96 -7.68
N VAL A 118 5.67 -0.75 -8.44
CA VAL A 118 5.05 -1.81 -9.25
C VAL A 118 5.76 -2.08 -10.58
N LEU A 119 6.62 -1.18 -11.08
CA LEU A 119 7.33 -1.34 -12.36
C LEU A 119 8.72 -1.98 -12.22
N GLN A 120 9.25 -2.16 -11.00
CA GLN A 120 10.49 -2.88 -10.75
C GLN A 120 11.66 -2.41 -11.62
N GLU A 121 11.97 -1.10 -11.60
CA GLU A 121 13.03 -0.49 -12.44
C GLU A 121 12.84 -0.72 -13.94
N GLY A 122 11.61 -1.01 -14.39
CA GLY A 122 11.29 -1.29 -15.78
C GLY A 122 11.23 -2.78 -16.15
N ASP A 123 11.70 -3.69 -15.28
CA ASP A 123 11.68 -5.13 -15.52
C ASP A 123 10.29 -5.66 -15.88
N ILE A 124 9.24 -5.02 -15.39
CA ILE A 124 7.85 -5.45 -15.60
C ILE A 124 7.41 -5.37 -17.07
N ILE A 125 8.03 -4.50 -17.87
CA ILE A 125 7.75 -4.35 -19.31
C ILE A 125 8.52 -5.38 -20.13
N GLU A 126 9.61 -5.91 -19.58
CA GLU A 126 10.44 -6.92 -20.24
C GLU A 126 9.75 -8.28 -20.33
N SER A 127 10.18 -9.08 -21.30
CA SER A 127 9.71 -10.46 -21.35
C SER A 127 10.25 -11.25 -20.14
N ARG A 128 9.49 -12.24 -19.67
CA ARG A 128 9.91 -13.11 -18.57
C ARG A 128 11.31 -13.75 -18.80
N PHE A 129 11.72 -13.92 -20.04
CA PHE A 129 13.00 -14.54 -20.38
C PHE A 129 14.16 -13.55 -20.29
N ALA A 130 13.90 -12.25 -20.40
CA ALA A 130 14.91 -11.20 -20.24
C ALA A 130 15.22 -10.93 -18.75
N VAL A 131 14.30 -11.27 -17.84
CA VAL A 131 14.46 -11.08 -16.39
C VAL A 131 15.33 -12.19 -15.80
N GLU A 132 16.21 -11.83 -14.86
CA GLU A 132 17.04 -12.79 -14.13
C GLU A 132 16.19 -13.93 -13.51
N ARG A 133 16.68 -15.17 -13.58
CA ARG A 133 15.94 -16.36 -13.15
C ARG A 133 15.38 -16.24 -11.71
N ARG A 134 16.14 -15.63 -10.80
CA ARG A 134 15.74 -15.44 -9.40
C ARG A 134 14.53 -14.50 -9.24
N ASN A 135 14.35 -13.55 -10.16
CA ASN A 135 13.32 -12.54 -10.12
C ASN A 135 12.05 -12.92 -10.93
N ARG A 136 12.08 -14.02 -11.68
CA ARG A 136 10.98 -14.42 -12.58
C ARG A 136 9.65 -14.66 -11.88
N THR A 137 9.68 -15.19 -10.66
CA THR A 137 8.45 -15.42 -9.89
C THR A 137 7.84 -14.10 -9.43
N ILE A 138 8.66 -13.18 -8.92
CA ILE A 138 8.22 -11.84 -8.50
C ILE A 138 7.67 -11.07 -9.71
N HIS A 139 8.39 -11.08 -10.82
CA HIS A 139 7.97 -10.48 -12.09
C HIS A 139 6.61 -11.02 -12.56
N SER A 140 6.42 -12.35 -12.59
CA SER A 140 5.15 -12.96 -13.02
C SER A 140 4.00 -12.58 -12.10
N ARG A 141 4.20 -12.62 -10.78
CA ARG A 141 3.18 -12.24 -9.79
C ARG A 141 2.81 -10.75 -9.86
N MET A 142 3.80 -9.88 -10.09
CA MET A 142 3.53 -8.45 -10.24
C MET A 142 2.76 -8.15 -11.52
N ARG A 143 3.07 -8.82 -12.63
CA ARG A 143 2.29 -8.71 -13.87
C ARG A 143 0.86 -9.18 -13.69
N GLU A 144 0.65 -10.29 -13.00
CA GLU A 144 -0.67 -10.80 -12.64
C GLU A 144 -1.43 -9.78 -11.77
N TYR A 145 -0.78 -9.23 -10.75
CA TYR A 145 -1.35 -8.18 -9.91
C TYR A 145 -1.81 -6.95 -10.71
N LEU A 146 -0.95 -6.43 -11.58
CA LEU A 146 -1.30 -5.28 -12.43
C LEU A 146 -2.41 -5.62 -13.43
N TYR A 147 -2.44 -6.84 -13.94
CA TYR A 147 -3.53 -7.32 -14.80
C TYR A 147 -4.84 -7.34 -14.04
N GLU A 148 -4.87 -7.94 -12.84
CA GLU A 148 -6.06 -7.98 -11.98
C GLU A 148 -6.56 -6.59 -11.62
N LEU A 149 -5.68 -5.67 -11.21
CA LEU A 149 -6.05 -4.29 -10.92
C LEU A 149 -6.72 -3.58 -12.12
N LYS A 150 -6.23 -3.84 -13.33
CA LYS A 150 -6.74 -3.21 -14.56
C LYS A 150 -8.06 -3.79 -15.05
N HIS A 151 -8.35 -5.05 -14.71
CA HIS A 151 -9.52 -5.77 -15.19
C HIS A 151 -10.56 -6.04 -14.09
N HIS A 152 -10.30 -5.62 -12.87
CA HIS A 152 -11.23 -5.79 -11.74
C HIS A 152 -12.47 -4.89 -11.94
N ASP A 153 -13.66 -5.48 -11.92
CA ASP A 153 -14.92 -4.78 -12.20
C ASP A 153 -15.18 -3.61 -11.24
N GLN A 154 -14.74 -3.72 -10.00
CA GLN A 154 -14.93 -2.69 -8.97
C GLN A 154 -13.79 -1.68 -8.88
N LEU A 155 -12.75 -1.77 -9.72
CA LEU A 155 -11.62 -0.84 -9.66
C LEU A 155 -11.49 -0.02 -10.93
N GLN A 156 -11.19 1.26 -10.78
CA GLN A 156 -10.66 2.11 -11.85
C GLN A 156 -9.18 2.34 -11.57
N THR A 157 -8.32 1.79 -12.41
CA THR A 157 -6.87 1.77 -12.18
C THR A 157 -6.09 2.52 -13.24
N SER A 158 -5.11 3.30 -12.80
CA SER A 158 -4.06 3.90 -13.63
C SER A 158 -2.68 3.47 -13.13
N ILE A 159 -1.79 3.11 -14.05
CA ILE A 159 -0.38 2.82 -13.74
C ILE A 159 0.43 4.04 -14.15
N ILE A 160 1.14 4.63 -13.19
CA ILE A 160 1.85 5.90 -13.33
C ILE A 160 3.35 5.61 -13.25
N PRO A 161 4.13 5.91 -14.31
CA PRO A 161 5.57 5.69 -14.32
C PRO A 161 6.31 6.79 -13.54
N LEU A 162 6.09 6.82 -12.23
CA LEU A 162 6.73 7.73 -11.30
C LEU A 162 7.69 6.94 -10.40
N GLY A 163 9.00 7.23 -10.48
CA GLY A 163 10.02 6.41 -9.82
C GLY A 163 9.94 4.95 -10.30
N ASP A 164 9.85 4.01 -9.38
CA ASP A 164 9.68 2.59 -9.67
C ASP A 164 8.23 2.20 -10.01
N GLY A 165 7.41 3.17 -10.37
CA GLY A 165 6.02 2.99 -10.77
C GLY A 165 5.03 2.90 -9.61
N VAL A 166 3.90 3.55 -9.80
CA VAL A 166 2.77 3.55 -8.85
C VAL A 166 1.52 3.07 -9.57
N ALA A 167 0.83 2.07 -9.01
CA ALA A 167 -0.53 1.76 -9.42
C ALA A 167 -1.49 2.49 -8.48
N LEU A 168 -2.34 3.31 -9.08
CA LEU A 168 -3.39 4.06 -8.38
C LEU A 168 -4.73 3.51 -8.81
N SER A 169 -5.50 3.01 -7.84
CA SER A 169 -6.83 2.48 -8.07
C SER A 169 -7.86 3.14 -7.16
N VAL A 170 -9.06 3.34 -7.68
CA VAL A 170 -10.21 3.80 -6.88
C VAL A 170 -11.29 2.73 -6.96
N LYS A 171 -11.84 2.33 -5.81
CA LYS A 171 -12.95 1.39 -5.74
C LYS A 171 -14.24 2.12 -6.08
N ARG A 172 -14.86 1.67 -7.18
CA ARG A 172 -16.12 2.26 -7.64
C ARG A 172 -17.28 1.86 -6.72
N SER A 173 -18.22 2.77 -6.54
CA SER A 173 -19.56 2.41 -6.06
C SER A 173 -20.21 1.48 -7.08
N ASP A 174 -20.97 0.52 -6.59
CA ASP A 174 -21.83 -0.30 -7.46
C ASP A 174 -22.76 0.64 -8.24
N ILE A 175 -22.67 0.57 -9.57
CA ILE A 175 -23.54 1.32 -10.49
C ILE A 175 -24.86 0.58 -10.62
#